data_c5aa7f0c0121b25788abd33f5d9f5b4c
#
_entry.id   c5aa7f0c0121b25788abd33f5d9f5b4c
#
_cell.length_a   1.000
_cell.length_b   1.000
_cell.length_c   1.000
_cell.angle_alpha   90.00
_cell.angle_beta   90.00
_cell.angle_gamma   90.00
#
_symmetry.space_group_name_H-M   'P 1'
#
loop_
_entity.id
_entity.type
_entity.pdbx_description
1 polymer ?
#
loop_
_entity_poly.entity_id
_entity_poly.type
_entity_poly.pdbx_seq_one_letter_code
_entity_poly.pdbx_strand_id
1 'polypeptide(L)'
;MKHFLTATAALLFAILTSTLFSCKSDDEVTETVTFSNDCIVTGVTLGNLPREMHTTGYFGQDSAYVVSINGSYYPFHVDQINNRIFNTDSLPLRTIVSKTVFSAFNAWGNILVRDLGTGSNVAYTTADTVDFSTDRLFTIVSTDGTASRSYTVEVNVHKQEADEFVWKQFAATNLAALSNMRLFAASGTLTLFARNSAGKTLCLKASAAQPEAWEEHEANADIADPRGIQRFKDAYYAIGNGALLTSADGITWTVVAADAPLTALVAAGRTELAGMGADGFYSSADGTVWTKVADDAPNNLPKESIASVRVPSLVDETYESLLLLGQNGGAPVVWKRDIDCTGGEIFPWVYYPVTEENIYGCPQLSLPSLFRYDGASVLVDLTADGSLAPLYVSRDNGRTWKTGVFAKPGITGATSIAAVSDEQNYIWVVCAGQGEVWRGRVNRLGWKNEPGAFNKMPARED
;
A
#
# COMPACT_ATOMS: atom_id res chain seq x y z
N MET A 1 30.47 71.98 -36.69
CA MET A 1 29.29 71.62 -35.84
C MET A 1 27.91 71.87 -36.50
N LYS A 2 27.76 72.76 -37.48
CA LYS A 2 26.44 72.99 -38.10
C LYS A 2 25.99 71.90 -39.12
N HIS A 3 26.89 71.17 -39.70
CA HIS A 3 26.54 70.09 -40.64
C HIS A 3 26.20 68.73 -39.99
N PHE A 4 26.54 68.53 -38.69
CA PHE A 4 26.20 67.33 -37.96
C PHE A 4 24.76 67.35 -37.40
N LEU A 5 24.25 68.56 -37.10
CA LEU A 5 22.89 68.70 -36.58
C LEU A 5 21.81 68.54 -37.68
N THR A 6 22.14 68.84 -38.94
CA THR A 6 21.20 68.69 -40.04
C THR A 6 21.10 67.26 -40.52
N ALA A 7 22.17 66.44 -40.41
CA ALA A 7 22.14 65.03 -40.75
C ALA A 7 21.36 64.19 -39.72
N THR A 8 21.48 64.52 -38.43
CA THR A 8 20.71 63.84 -37.37
C THR A 8 19.25 64.19 -37.35
N ALA A 9 18.88 65.42 -37.72
CA ALA A 9 17.47 65.81 -37.84
C ALA A 9 16.78 65.15 -39.09
N ALA A 10 17.51 64.98 -40.19
CA ALA A 10 17.00 64.28 -41.36
C ALA A 10 16.85 62.78 -41.13
N LEU A 11 17.76 62.15 -40.36
CA LEU A 11 17.65 60.71 -40.02
C LEU A 11 16.50 60.47 -39.03
N LEU A 12 16.27 61.32 -38.05
CA LEU A 12 15.15 61.24 -37.13
C LEU A 12 13.79 61.46 -37.83
N PHE A 13 13.73 62.33 -38.86
CA PHE A 13 12.52 62.55 -39.63
C PHE A 13 12.23 61.38 -40.57
N ALA A 14 13.24 60.74 -41.12
CA ALA A 14 13.09 59.56 -41.94
C ALA A 14 12.62 58.32 -41.15
N ILE A 15 13.07 58.16 -39.87
CA ILE A 15 12.61 57.13 -38.98
C ILE A 15 11.16 57.38 -38.51
N LEU A 16 10.77 58.65 -38.30
CA LEU A 16 9.42 58.98 -37.87
C LEU A 16 8.37 58.87 -38.98
N THR A 17 8.79 59.02 -40.24
CA THR A 17 7.88 58.81 -41.40
C THR A 17 7.72 57.37 -41.84
N SER A 18 8.68 56.50 -41.52
CA SER A 18 8.56 55.08 -41.82
C SER A 18 7.63 54.30 -40.86
N THR A 19 7.24 54.90 -39.75
CA THR A 19 6.28 54.29 -38.80
C THR A 19 4.81 54.66 -39.08
N LEU A 20 4.54 55.54 -40.06
CA LEU A 20 3.17 55.97 -40.39
C LEU A 20 2.59 55.29 -41.66
N PHE A 21 3.34 54.45 -42.32
CA PHE A 21 2.80 53.54 -43.37
C PHE A 21 2.70 52.13 -42.82
N SER A 22 1.98 51.93 -41.71
CA SER A 22 1.32 50.68 -41.43
C SER A 22 0.14 50.62 -42.43
N CYS A 23 0.28 49.89 -43.48
CA CYS A 23 -0.85 49.43 -44.28
C CYS A 23 -1.85 48.79 -43.34
N LYS A 24 -2.95 49.45 -43.08
CA LYS A 24 -4.18 48.80 -42.75
C LYS A 24 -4.56 48.04 -44.02
N SER A 25 -4.15 46.78 -44.12
CA SER A 25 -4.93 45.82 -44.88
C SER A 25 -6.21 45.65 -44.06
N ASP A 26 -7.28 46.25 -44.55
CA ASP A 26 -8.63 45.80 -44.15
C ASP A 26 -8.82 44.41 -44.80
N ASP A 27 -8.00 43.43 -44.41
CA ASP A 27 -8.41 42.05 -44.39
C ASP A 27 -9.33 41.96 -43.16
N GLU A 28 -10.60 42.22 -43.35
CA GLU A 28 -11.63 41.60 -42.57
C GLU A 28 -11.30 40.10 -42.63
N VAL A 29 -10.59 39.62 -41.56
CA VAL A 29 -10.60 38.20 -41.24
C VAL A 29 -12.07 37.96 -40.85
N THR A 30 -12.89 37.73 -41.84
CA THR A 30 -14.14 37.02 -41.64
C THR A 30 -13.70 35.67 -41.12
N GLU A 31 -13.69 35.52 -39.79
CA GLU A 31 -13.67 34.20 -39.18
C GLU A 31 -14.86 33.47 -39.80
N THR A 32 -14.56 32.67 -40.81
CA THR A 32 -15.54 31.73 -41.35
C THR A 32 -15.83 30.75 -40.22
N VAL A 33 -16.89 30.99 -39.47
CA VAL A 33 -17.41 30.04 -38.52
C VAL A 33 -17.77 28.78 -39.32
N THR A 34 -16.87 27.81 -39.29
CA THR A 34 -17.09 26.49 -39.88
C THR A 34 -18.02 25.74 -38.95
N PHE A 35 -19.26 25.59 -39.34
CA PHE A 35 -20.21 24.71 -38.65
C PHE A 35 -19.84 23.25 -38.96
N SER A 36 -19.72 22.46 -37.88
CA SER A 36 -19.43 21.03 -37.94
C SER A 36 -20.58 20.21 -37.37
N ASN A 37 -20.78 19.01 -37.91
CA ASN A 37 -21.71 18.04 -37.33
C ASN A 37 -21.09 17.20 -36.19
N ASP A 38 -19.87 17.53 -35.77
CA ASP A 38 -19.23 16.87 -34.62
C ASP A 38 -19.95 17.20 -33.30
N CYS A 39 -20.12 16.19 -32.44
CA CYS A 39 -20.78 16.31 -31.13
C CYS A 39 -20.13 15.39 -30.11
N ILE A 40 -18.83 15.60 -29.82
CA ILE A 40 -18.04 14.76 -28.90
C ILE A 40 -17.46 15.59 -27.75
N VAL A 41 -17.31 14.94 -26.57
CA VAL A 41 -16.54 15.46 -25.46
C VAL A 41 -15.11 14.98 -25.59
N THR A 42 -14.14 15.89 -25.52
CA THR A 42 -12.71 15.59 -25.66
C THR A 42 -11.98 15.60 -24.32
N GLY A 43 -12.52 16.23 -23.30
CA GLY A 43 -11.92 16.23 -21.96
C GLY A 43 -12.77 16.97 -20.93
N VAL A 44 -12.65 16.55 -19.70
CA VAL A 44 -13.35 17.13 -18.55
C VAL A 44 -12.38 17.24 -17.38
N THR A 45 -12.40 18.38 -16.69
CA THR A 45 -11.60 18.60 -15.48
C THR A 45 -12.46 19.25 -14.41
N LEU A 46 -12.48 18.68 -13.22
CA LEU A 46 -13.15 19.27 -12.07
C LEU A 46 -12.44 20.53 -11.59
N GLY A 47 -13.24 21.49 -11.13
CA GLY A 47 -12.78 22.62 -10.35
C GLY A 47 -12.53 22.24 -8.87
N ASN A 48 -12.36 23.26 -8.04
CA ASN A 48 -12.28 23.05 -6.60
C ASN A 48 -13.64 22.65 -6.03
N LEU A 49 -13.64 21.72 -5.07
CA LEU A 49 -14.83 21.18 -4.44
C LEU A 49 -14.74 21.33 -2.91
N PRO A 50 -15.83 21.68 -2.24
CA PRO A 50 -15.87 21.67 -0.79
C PRO A 50 -15.94 20.23 -0.27
N ARG A 51 -15.21 19.96 0.82
CA ARG A 51 -15.26 18.70 1.55
C ARG A 51 -15.55 19.00 3.03
N GLU A 52 -16.54 18.33 3.60
CA GLU A 52 -16.81 18.40 5.03
C GLU A 52 -15.80 17.51 5.79
N MET A 53 -15.19 18.10 6.81
CA MET A 53 -14.25 17.43 7.71
C MET A 53 -14.78 17.48 9.12
N HIS A 54 -14.50 16.45 9.90
CA HIS A 54 -14.85 16.36 11.30
C HIS A 54 -13.60 16.31 12.16
N THR A 55 -13.64 16.97 13.30
CA THR A 55 -12.58 16.92 14.31
C THR A 55 -13.20 16.89 15.70
N THR A 56 -12.52 16.25 16.64
CA THR A 56 -12.93 16.29 18.04
C THR A 56 -12.43 17.58 18.67
N GLY A 57 -13.34 18.43 19.13
CA GLY A 57 -13.01 19.66 19.84
C GLY A 57 -12.40 19.38 21.22
N TYR A 58 -11.87 20.43 21.86
CA TYR A 58 -11.17 20.34 23.14
C TYR A 58 -11.97 19.66 24.26
N PHE A 59 -13.30 19.78 24.24
CA PHE A 59 -14.21 19.15 25.23
C PHE A 59 -14.82 17.83 24.75
N GLY A 60 -14.25 17.20 23.69
CA GLY A 60 -14.73 15.93 23.16
C GLY A 60 -15.94 16.04 22.22
N GLN A 61 -16.45 17.25 21.95
CA GLN A 61 -17.55 17.44 21.00
C GLN A 61 -17.08 17.27 19.55
N ASP A 62 -17.97 16.74 18.70
CA ASP A 62 -17.73 16.74 17.25
C ASP A 62 -17.86 18.17 16.70
N SER A 63 -16.90 18.56 15.89
CA SER A 63 -16.86 19.86 15.22
C SER A 63 -16.64 19.64 13.72
N ALA A 64 -17.57 20.10 12.90
CA ALA A 64 -17.46 20.06 11.45
C ALA A 64 -16.90 21.35 10.89
N TYR A 65 -16.04 21.24 9.88
CA TYR A 65 -15.52 22.36 9.10
C TYR A 65 -15.38 21.95 7.63
N VAL A 66 -15.30 22.93 6.74
CA VAL A 66 -15.20 22.68 5.30
C VAL A 66 -13.82 23.07 4.79
N VAL A 67 -13.19 22.17 4.06
CA VAL A 67 -11.94 22.40 3.34
C VAL A 67 -12.19 22.39 1.82
N SER A 68 -11.33 23.05 1.07
CA SER A 68 -11.36 22.98 -0.39
C SER A 68 -10.40 21.91 -0.89
N ILE A 69 -10.86 21.01 -1.75
CA ILE A 69 -10.03 20.04 -2.46
C ILE A 69 -9.88 20.45 -3.92
N ASN A 70 -8.72 20.22 -4.49
CA ASN A 70 -8.46 20.49 -5.90
C ASN A 70 -8.97 19.30 -6.75
N GLY A 71 -10.07 19.51 -7.47
CA GLY A 71 -10.70 18.47 -8.30
C GLY A 71 -9.84 18.04 -9.49
N SER A 72 -8.88 18.86 -9.94
CA SER A 72 -7.99 18.50 -11.06
C SER A 72 -7.08 17.28 -10.78
N TYR A 73 -6.93 16.89 -9.50
CA TYR A 73 -6.19 15.69 -9.12
C TYR A 73 -6.97 14.39 -9.36
N TYR A 74 -8.25 14.49 -9.72
CA TYR A 74 -9.14 13.37 -9.99
C TYR A 74 -9.48 13.33 -11.47
N PRO A 75 -8.65 12.65 -12.30
CA PRO A 75 -8.80 12.67 -13.74
C PRO A 75 -10.08 11.99 -14.19
N PHE A 76 -10.73 12.58 -15.19
CA PHE A 76 -11.91 12.04 -15.83
C PHE A 76 -11.53 11.18 -17.04
N HIS A 77 -12.21 10.06 -17.18
CA HIS A 77 -12.19 9.22 -18.35
C HIS A 77 -13.44 9.50 -19.20
N VAL A 78 -13.26 9.71 -20.51
CA VAL A 78 -14.33 9.86 -21.47
C VAL A 78 -14.44 8.58 -22.28
N ASP A 79 -15.44 7.76 -21.97
CA ASP A 79 -15.78 6.54 -22.70
C ASP A 79 -16.70 6.89 -23.86
N GLN A 80 -16.11 7.04 -25.02
CA GLN A 80 -16.81 7.39 -26.26
C GLN A 80 -17.73 6.26 -26.77
N ILE A 81 -17.45 5.02 -26.41
CA ILE A 81 -18.21 3.85 -26.87
C ILE A 81 -19.53 3.75 -26.09
N ASN A 82 -19.44 3.87 -24.76
CA ASN A 82 -20.59 3.73 -23.87
C ASN A 82 -21.22 5.08 -23.52
N ASN A 83 -20.71 6.19 -24.04
CA ASN A 83 -21.15 7.55 -23.75
C ASN A 83 -21.17 7.86 -22.24
N ARG A 84 -20.09 7.52 -21.54
CA ARG A 84 -19.93 7.76 -20.11
C ARG A 84 -18.72 8.63 -19.85
N ILE A 85 -18.84 9.51 -18.86
CA ILE A 85 -17.75 10.39 -18.39
C ILE A 85 -17.71 10.24 -16.88
N PHE A 86 -16.58 9.80 -16.33
CA PHE A 86 -16.46 9.55 -14.88
C PHE A 86 -15.03 9.77 -14.40
N ASN A 87 -14.88 10.15 -13.14
CA ASN A 87 -13.57 10.20 -12.51
C ASN A 87 -13.08 8.78 -12.20
N THR A 88 -11.87 8.45 -12.65
CA THR A 88 -11.24 7.13 -12.46
C THR A 88 -10.86 6.88 -11.01
N ASP A 89 -10.41 7.97 -10.32
CA ASP A 89 -10.17 7.97 -8.88
C ASP A 89 -11.34 8.65 -8.19
N SER A 90 -11.96 7.99 -7.21
CA SER A 90 -13.07 8.57 -6.47
C SER A 90 -12.60 9.73 -5.59
N LEU A 91 -13.42 10.79 -5.52
CA LEU A 91 -13.21 11.89 -4.58
C LEU A 91 -13.22 11.40 -3.12
N PRO A 92 -12.54 12.07 -2.20
CA PRO A 92 -12.56 11.71 -0.79
C PRO A 92 -13.98 11.68 -0.20
N LEU A 93 -14.19 10.83 0.81
CA LEU A 93 -15.45 10.78 1.55
C LEU A 93 -15.87 12.18 2.01
N ARG A 94 -17.19 12.45 2.00
CA ARG A 94 -17.81 13.74 2.36
C ARG A 94 -17.46 14.91 1.44
N THR A 95 -16.98 14.66 0.23
CA THR A 95 -16.91 15.72 -0.78
C THR A 95 -18.31 16.12 -1.16
N ILE A 96 -18.60 17.43 -1.13
CA ILE A 96 -19.91 18.00 -1.43
C ILE A 96 -20.00 18.17 -2.94
N VAL A 97 -20.73 17.27 -3.59
CA VAL A 97 -20.89 17.24 -5.06
C VAL A 97 -22.18 17.88 -5.55
N SER A 98 -23.04 18.39 -4.64
CA SER A 98 -24.28 19.08 -4.99
C SER A 98 -24.05 20.45 -5.65
N LYS A 99 -22.82 20.97 -5.61
CA LYS A 99 -22.44 22.26 -6.24
C LYS A 99 -21.11 22.08 -6.96
N THR A 100 -21.06 21.13 -7.90
CA THR A 100 -19.85 20.82 -8.66
C THR A 100 -19.67 21.85 -9.78
N VAL A 101 -18.42 22.34 -9.91
CA VAL A 101 -17.97 23.18 -11.01
C VAL A 101 -16.89 22.44 -11.78
N PHE A 102 -16.95 22.45 -13.11
CA PHE A 102 -15.85 22.00 -13.95
C PHE A 102 -14.95 23.18 -14.30
N SER A 103 -13.65 23.05 -14.09
CA SER A 103 -12.66 24.02 -14.55
C SER A 103 -12.44 23.97 -16.06
N ALA A 104 -12.72 22.79 -16.67
CA ALA A 104 -12.78 22.62 -18.12
C ALA A 104 -13.81 21.54 -18.47
N PHE A 105 -14.59 21.81 -19.52
CA PHE A 105 -15.46 20.85 -20.17
C PHE A 105 -15.33 21.06 -21.68
N ASN A 106 -14.43 20.31 -22.29
CA ASN A 106 -14.07 20.49 -23.69
C ASN A 106 -14.94 19.60 -24.57
N ALA A 107 -15.69 20.19 -25.46
CA ALA A 107 -16.55 19.49 -26.41
C ALA A 107 -16.54 20.18 -27.78
N TRP A 108 -16.76 19.39 -28.82
CA TRP A 108 -17.06 19.91 -30.13
C TRP A 108 -18.58 20.02 -30.26
N GLY A 109 -19.12 21.22 -30.07
CA GLY A 109 -20.53 21.55 -30.10
C GLY A 109 -20.99 22.30 -28.84
N ASN A 110 -22.29 22.62 -28.81
CA ASN A 110 -22.93 23.30 -27.70
C ASN A 110 -23.26 22.30 -26.59
N ILE A 111 -22.90 22.63 -25.35
CA ILE A 111 -23.11 21.77 -24.20
C ILE A 111 -24.45 22.10 -23.54
N LEU A 112 -25.29 21.11 -23.39
CA LEU A 112 -26.55 21.19 -22.65
C LEU A 112 -26.51 20.21 -21.48
N VAL A 113 -27.06 20.60 -20.33
CA VAL A 113 -27.27 19.73 -19.18
C VAL A 113 -28.78 19.55 -18.95
N ARG A 114 -29.21 18.33 -18.63
CA ARG A 114 -30.60 18.04 -18.29
C ARG A 114 -30.92 18.59 -16.90
N ASP A 115 -31.84 19.53 -16.83
CA ASP A 115 -32.37 20.04 -15.56
C ASP A 115 -33.23 18.97 -14.86
N LEU A 116 -32.99 18.74 -13.57
CA LEU A 116 -33.68 17.68 -12.79
C LEU A 116 -35.13 18.05 -12.43
N GLY A 117 -35.43 19.33 -12.32
CA GLY A 117 -36.75 19.79 -11.93
C GLY A 117 -37.72 19.82 -13.11
N THR A 118 -37.27 20.33 -14.25
CA THR A 118 -38.12 20.49 -15.45
C THR A 118 -37.97 19.34 -16.44
N GLY A 119 -36.91 18.56 -16.36
CA GLY A 119 -36.54 17.53 -17.34
C GLY A 119 -36.10 18.08 -18.71
N SER A 120 -35.93 19.39 -18.83
CA SER A 120 -35.52 20.06 -20.06
C SER A 120 -33.99 20.17 -20.16
N ASN A 121 -33.47 20.27 -21.37
CA ASN A 121 -32.07 20.56 -21.61
C ASN A 121 -31.84 22.07 -21.53
N VAL A 122 -30.90 22.51 -20.68
CA VAL A 122 -30.48 23.91 -20.52
C VAL A 122 -29.03 24.06 -20.96
N ALA A 123 -28.70 25.22 -21.53
CA ALA A 123 -27.32 25.50 -21.92
C ALA A 123 -26.41 25.46 -20.69
N TYR A 124 -25.23 24.88 -20.84
CA TYR A 124 -24.24 24.73 -19.78
C TYR A 124 -22.94 25.43 -20.18
N THR A 125 -22.36 26.11 -19.21
CA THR A 125 -21.00 26.67 -19.26
C THR A 125 -20.21 26.27 -18.01
N THR A 126 -18.89 26.39 -18.06
CA THR A 126 -18.03 26.11 -16.89
C THR A 126 -18.22 27.08 -15.73
N ALA A 127 -18.98 28.16 -15.89
CA ALA A 127 -19.38 29.06 -14.82
C ALA A 127 -20.58 28.52 -13.99
N ASP A 128 -21.30 27.54 -14.53
CA ASP A 128 -22.49 26.98 -13.90
C ASP A 128 -22.11 25.88 -12.91
N THR A 129 -22.90 25.78 -11.84
CA THR A 129 -22.80 24.67 -10.88
C THR A 129 -23.79 23.56 -11.23
N VAL A 130 -23.37 22.32 -11.09
CA VAL A 130 -24.21 21.14 -11.32
C VAL A 130 -24.27 20.27 -10.08
N ASP A 131 -25.46 19.82 -9.72
CA ASP A 131 -25.64 18.85 -8.63
C ASP A 131 -25.38 17.42 -9.15
N PHE A 132 -24.34 16.77 -8.60
CA PHE A 132 -23.95 15.40 -8.87
C PHE A 132 -24.29 14.45 -7.70
N SER A 133 -25.26 14.77 -6.90
CA SER A 133 -25.83 13.79 -5.94
C SER A 133 -26.36 12.54 -6.65
N THR A 134 -26.64 12.66 -7.95
CA THR A 134 -26.95 11.59 -8.90
C THR A 134 -26.26 11.86 -10.23
N ASP A 135 -26.12 10.83 -11.05
CA ASP A 135 -25.55 10.96 -12.39
C ASP A 135 -26.33 11.97 -13.24
N ARG A 136 -25.61 12.70 -14.09
CA ARG A 136 -26.19 13.78 -14.89
C ARG A 136 -26.04 13.49 -16.38
N LEU A 137 -27.09 13.83 -17.12
CA LEU A 137 -27.09 13.73 -18.57
C LEU A 137 -26.64 15.06 -19.19
N PHE A 138 -25.55 15.01 -19.95
CA PHE A 138 -25.07 16.11 -20.78
C PHE A 138 -25.30 15.76 -22.24
N THR A 139 -25.82 16.69 -23.01
CA THR A 139 -26.05 16.52 -24.45
C THR A 139 -25.21 17.54 -25.19
N ILE A 140 -24.38 17.06 -26.08
CA ILE A 140 -23.61 17.90 -27.00
C ILE A 140 -24.38 18.00 -28.31
N VAL A 141 -24.69 19.19 -28.72
CA VAL A 141 -25.36 19.47 -29.98
C VAL A 141 -24.33 20.09 -30.94
N SER A 142 -24.20 19.52 -32.12
CA SER A 142 -23.29 20.00 -33.15
C SER A 142 -23.53 21.49 -33.46
N THR A 143 -22.49 22.20 -33.96
CA THR A 143 -22.61 23.64 -34.26
C THR A 143 -23.54 23.92 -35.42
N ASP A 144 -23.75 22.94 -36.33
CA ASP A 144 -24.72 23.02 -37.43
C ASP A 144 -26.15 22.61 -37.02
N GLY A 145 -26.32 22.12 -35.78
CA GLY A 145 -27.60 21.68 -35.22
C GLY A 145 -28.16 20.36 -35.77
N THR A 146 -27.38 19.67 -36.64
CA THR A 146 -27.88 18.46 -37.32
C THR A 146 -27.65 17.17 -36.54
N ALA A 147 -26.72 17.17 -35.59
CA ALA A 147 -26.37 16.00 -34.78
C ALA A 147 -26.37 16.33 -33.28
N SER A 148 -26.59 15.30 -32.46
CA SER A 148 -26.42 15.42 -31.01
C SER A 148 -25.98 14.09 -30.42
N ARG A 149 -25.24 14.18 -29.30
CA ARG A 149 -24.78 13.02 -28.53
C ARG A 149 -24.92 13.29 -27.05
N SER A 150 -25.49 12.33 -26.33
CA SER A 150 -25.70 12.45 -24.89
C SER A 150 -24.72 11.56 -24.13
N TYR A 151 -24.14 12.10 -23.06
CA TYR A 151 -23.22 11.43 -22.15
C TYR A 151 -23.83 11.38 -20.74
N THR A 152 -23.71 10.23 -20.08
CA THR A 152 -23.92 10.15 -18.63
C THR A 152 -22.63 10.55 -17.95
N VAL A 153 -22.69 11.62 -17.16
CA VAL A 153 -21.55 12.13 -16.38
C VAL A 153 -21.72 11.73 -14.92
N GLU A 154 -20.74 11.02 -14.36
CA GLU A 154 -20.73 10.48 -13.01
C GLU A 154 -19.58 11.12 -12.22
N VAL A 155 -19.86 11.53 -10.98
CA VAL A 155 -18.81 12.01 -10.05
C VAL A 155 -18.76 11.07 -8.87
N ASN A 156 -17.75 10.18 -8.89
CA ASN A 156 -17.60 9.16 -7.88
C ASN A 156 -16.95 9.73 -6.61
N VAL A 157 -17.53 9.41 -5.45
CA VAL A 157 -17.04 9.77 -4.12
C VAL A 157 -16.89 8.51 -3.29
N HIS A 158 -15.77 8.37 -2.56
CA HIS A 158 -15.58 7.26 -1.63
C HIS A 158 -16.67 7.25 -0.54
N LYS A 159 -17.07 6.04 -0.16
CA LYS A 159 -18.07 5.80 0.90
C LYS A 159 -17.42 5.46 2.25
N GLN A 160 -16.10 5.36 2.29
CA GLN A 160 -15.31 4.96 3.45
C GLN A 160 -14.11 5.89 3.62
N GLU A 161 -13.67 6.10 4.87
CA GLU A 161 -12.42 6.80 5.13
C GLU A 161 -11.23 5.96 4.64
N ALA A 162 -10.23 6.63 4.04
CA ALA A 162 -9.07 5.97 3.43
C ALA A 162 -8.24 5.19 4.45
N ASP A 163 -7.98 5.80 5.60
CA ASP A 163 -7.08 5.31 6.63
C ASP A 163 -7.78 4.52 7.74
N GLU A 164 -9.08 4.29 7.62
CA GLU A 164 -9.81 3.43 8.53
C GLU A 164 -9.39 1.97 8.33
N PHE A 165 -9.05 1.30 9.44
CA PHE A 165 -8.66 -0.11 9.46
C PHE A 165 -9.84 -0.96 9.91
N VAL A 166 -10.35 -1.83 9.03
CA VAL A 166 -11.51 -2.67 9.30
C VAL A 166 -11.08 -4.11 9.55
N TRP A 167 -11.46 -4.65 10.71
CA TRP A 167 -11.20 -6.04 11.09
C TRP A 167 -12.47 -6.87 11.03
N LYS A 168 -12.32 -8.14 10.60
CA LYS A 168 -13.37 -9.16 10.63
C LYS A 168 -12.85 -10.40 11.35
N GLN A 169 -13.65 -10.91 12.28
CA GLN A 169 -13.39 -12.14 13.03
C GLN A 169 -14.08 -13.33 12.39
N PHE A 170 -13.42 -14.50 12.44
CA PHE A 170 -13.93 -15.79 12.05
C PHE A 170 -13.63 -16.81 13.14
N ALA A 171 -14.58 -17.70 13.44
CA ALA A 171 -14.38 -18.77 14.41
C ALA A 171 -13.72 -19.98 13.74
N ALA A 172 -12.63 -20.49 14.32
CA ALA A 172 -11.89 -21.66 13.84
C ALA A 172 -11.44 -22.50 15.06
N THR A 173 -12.40 -23.15 15.70
CA THR A 173 -12.23 -23.79 17.01
C THR A 173 -11.19 -24.91 17.04
N ASN A 174 -10.90 -25.55 15.90
CA ASN A 174 -9.85 -26.56 15.78
C ASN A 174 -8.43 -25.98 15.95
N LEU A 175 -8.26 -24.67 15.92
CA LEU A 175 -6.98 -23.99 16.16
C LEU A 175 -6.71 -23.71 17.65
N ALA A 176 -7.69 -23.90 18.53
CA ALA A 176 -7.60 -23.46 19.93
C ALA A 176 -6.46 -24.12 20.74
N ALA A 177 -6.13 -25.38 20.46
CA ALA A 177 -5.12 -26.15 21.19
C ALA A 177 -3.71 -26.10 20.56
N LEU A 178 -3.50 -25.25 19.55
CA LEU A 178 -2.24 -25.17 18.82
C LEU A 178 -1.21 -24.26 19.53
N SER A 179 0.05 -24.51 19.26
CA SER A 179 1.19 -23.73 19.76
C SER A 179 2.28 -23.60 18.71
N ASN A 180 3.27 -22.72 18.95
CA ASN A 180 4.44 -22.50 18.07
C ASN A 180 4.04 -22.29 16.61
N MET A 181 3.12 -21.38 16.37
CA MET A 181 2.48 -21.18 15.08
C MET A 181 3.31 -20.32 14.11
N ARG A 182 3.33 -20.71 12.84
CA ARG A 182 3.86 -19.91 11.73
C ARG A 182 2.85 -19.89 10.58
N LEU A 183 2.49 -18.71 10.14
CA LEU A 183 1.48 -18.50 9.08
C LEU A 183 2.12 -17.99 7.79
N PHE A 184 1.69 -18.55 6.67
CA PHE A 184 1.99 -18.09 5.32
C PHE A 184 0.69 -17.84 4.57
N ALA A 185 0.71 -16.86 3.67
CA ALA A 185 -0.37 -16.58 2.75
C ALA A 185 0.18 -16.49 1.32
N ALA A 186 -0.40 -17.24 0.42
CA ALA A 186 -0.01 -17.20 -0.99
C ALA A 186 -1.15 -17.70 -1.88
N SER A 187 -1.38 -17.01 -2.99
CA SER A 187 -2.35 -17.40 -4.03
C SER A 187 -3.74 -17.73 -3.45
N GLY A 188 -4.20 -16.93 -2.49
CA GLY A 188 -5.49 -17.10 -1.84
C GLY A 188 -5.58 -18.28 -0.86
N THR A 189 -4.44 -18.91 -0.51
CA THR A 189 -4.37 -20.00 0.48
C THR A 189 -3.59 -19.53 1.70
N LEU A 190 -4.14 -19.82 2.88
CA LEU A 190 -3.48 -19.70 4.17
C LEU A 190 -2.89 -21.06 4.54
N THR A 191 -1.60 -21.09 4.87
CA THR A 191 -0.90 -22.31 5.35
C THR A 191 -0.34 -22.02 6.74
N LEU A 192 -0.81 -22.76 7.73
CA LEU A 192 -0.41 -22.65 9.13
C LEU A 192 0.41 -23.88 9.53
N PHE A 193 1.61 -23.66 10.01
CA PHE A 193 2.39 -24.67 10.71
C PHE A 193 2.24 -24.47 12.21
N ALA A 194 2.06 -25.55 12.95
CA ALA A 194 1.83 -25.48 14.38
C ALA A 194 2.25 -26.79 15.08
N ARG A 195 2.29 -26.78 16.40
CA ARG A 195 2.35 -28.00 17.21
C ARG A 195 1.01 -28.24 17.89
N ASN A 196 0.56 -29.49 17.90
CA ASN A 196 -0.58 -29.91 18.69
C ASN A 196 -0.18 -30.25 20.15
N SER A 197 -1.16 -30.56 20.99
CA SER A 197 -0.94 -30.94 22.38
C SER A 197 -0.14 -32.24 22.58
N ALA A 198 -0.09 -33.11 21.55
CA ALA A 198 0.75 -34.32 21.55
C ALA A 198 2.20 -34.03 21.10
N GLY A 199 2.53 -32.77 20.84
CA GLY A 199 3.85 -32.33 20.37
C GLY A 199 4.15 -32.67 18.90
N LYS A 200 3.16 -33.01 18.09
CA LYS A 200 3.32 -33.29 16.67
C LYS A 200 3.27 -32.02 15.84
N THR A 201 4.05 -31.98 14.78
CA THR A 201 4.01 -30.89 13.79
C THR A 201 2.83 -31.09 12.86
N LEU A 202 2.02 -30.05 12.74
CA LEU A 202 0.86 -29.98 11.84
C LEU A 202 1.10 -28.98 10.74
N CYS A 203 0.55 -29.28 9.57
CA CYS A 203 0.31 -28.36 8.47
C CYS A 203 -1.20 -28.23 8.28
N LEU A 204 -1.73 -27.04 8.52
CA LEU A 204 -3.15 -26.75 8.33
C LEU A 204 -3.31 -25.80 7.13
N LYS A 205 -4.33 -26.01 6.32
CA LYS A 205 -4.61 -25.18 5.14
C LYS A 205 -6.05 -24.70 5.15
N ALA A 206 -6.24 -23.44 4.78
CA ALA A 206 -7.56 -22.85 4.56
C ALA A 206 -7.55 -21.94 3.34
N SER A 207 -8.70 -21.81 2.68
CA SER A 207 -8.88 -20.76 1.67
C SER A 207 -9.04 -19.41 2.34
N ALA A 208 -8.43 -18.36 1.82
CA ALA A 208 -8.66 -16.98 2.26
C ALA A 208 -10.12 -16.53 2.10
N ALA A 209 -10.92 -17.22 1.26
CA ALA A 209 -12.35 -17.00 1.11
C ALA A 209 -13.18 -17.69 2.22
N GLN A 210 -12.66 -18.74 2.84
CA GLN A 210 -13.29 -19.55 3.91
C GLN A 210 -12.28 -19.78 5.04
N PRO A 211 -11.83 -18.75 5.75
CA PRO A 211 -10.74 -18.84 6.72
C PRO A 211 -11.13 -19.52 8.03
N GLU A 212 -12.40 -19.92 8.19
CA GLU A 212 -12.90 -20.77 9.28
C GLU A 212 -12.72 -22.26 9.01
N ALA A 213 -12.50 -22.69 7.76
CA ALA A 213 -12.43 -24.10 7.36
C ALA A 213 -10.98 -24.54 7.15
N TRP A 214 -10.34 -25.05 8.21
CA TRP A 214 -8.96 -25.51 8.15
C TRP A 214 -8.89 -27.02 8.01
N GLU A 215 -8.22 -27.48 6.96
CA GLU A 215 -7.86 -28.88 6.77
C GLU A 215 -6.55 -29.17 7.50
N GLU A 216 -6.52 -30.16 8.37
CA GLU A 216 -5.39 -30.52 9.20
C GLU A 216 -4.67 -31.76 8.67
N HIS A 217 -3.34 -31.68 8.59
CA HIS A 217 -2.46 -32.77 8.21
C HIS A 217 -1.28 -32.87 9.16
N GLU A 218 -0.95 -34.08 9.65
CA GLU A 218 0.28 -34.30 10.41
C GLU A 218 1.46 -34.37 9.44
N ALA A 219 2.51 -33.61 9.73
CA ALA A 219 3.76 -33.67 8.96
C ALA A 219 4.50 -34.97 9.27
N ASN A 220 5.16 -35.53 8.26
CA ASN A 220 5.97 -36.75 8.43
C ASN A 220 7.32 -36.48 9.14
N ALA A 221 7.57 -35.26 9.60
CA ALA A 221 8.79 -34.84 10.30
C ALA A 221 8.46 -34.12 11.61
N ASP A 222 9.27 -34.35 12.65
CA ASP A 222 9.18 -33.60 13.88
C ASP A 222 10.02 -32.33 13.80
N ILE A 223 9.32 -31.18 13.68
CA ILE A 223 9.88 -29.83 13.68
C ILE A 223 9.58 -29.23 15.04
N ALA A 224 10.59 -29.16 15.92
CA ALA A 224 10.42 -28.76 17.31
C ALA A 224 9.89 -27.33 17.46
N ASP A 225 10.29 -26.43 16.57
CA ASP A 225 9.76 -25.05 16.53
C ASP A 225 9.31 -24.66 15.11
N PRO A 226 8.03 -24.88 14.77
CA PRO A 226 7.47 -24.45 13.48
C PRO A 226 7.59 -22.95 13.20
N ARG A 227 7.82 -22.08 14.19
CA ARG A 227 8.03 -20.65 13.97
C ARG A 227 9.27 -20.36 13.14
N GLY A 228 10.28 -21.25 13.20
CA GLY A 228 11.49 -21.20 12.39
C GLY A 228 11.32 -21.65 10.95
N ILE A 229 10.16 -22.16 10.53
CA ILE A 229 9.91 -22.53 9.13
C ILE A 229 10.02 -21.29 8.25
N GLN A 230 10.78 -21.42 7.16
CA GLN A 230 10.92 -20.39 6.14
C GLN A 230 10.38 -20.88 4.81
N ARG A 231 9.74 -19.99 4.05
CA ARG A 231 9.36 -20.24 2.66
C ARG A 231 10.42 -19.58 1.76
N PHE A 232 11.08 -20.40 0.98
CA PHE A 232 12.09 -19.95 0.04
C PHE A 232 11.78 -20.48 -1.35
N LYS A 233 11.65 -19.59 -2.32
CA LYS A 233 11.13 -19.91 -3.63
C LYS A 233 9.76 -20.59 -3.47
N ASP A 234 9.58 -21.81 -3.99
CA ASP A 234 8.31 -22.52 -3.96
C ASP A 234 8.26 -23.65 -2.91
N ALA A 235 9.21 -23.69 -1.98
CA ALA A 235 9.30 -24.73 -0.96
C ALA A 235 9.41 -24.15 0.47
N TYR A 236 9.03 -24.97 1.44
CA TYR A 236 9.23 -24.73 2.86
C TYR A 236 10.53 -25.40 3.30
N TYR A 237 11.24 -24.76 4.22
CA TYR A 237 12.48 -25.24 4.82
C TYR A 237 12.37 -25.17 6.34
N ALA A 238 12.88 -26.17 7.02
CA ALA A 238 12.86 -26.26 8.48
C ALA A 238 14.08 -27.02 9.03
N ILE A 239 14.42 -26.78 10.29
CA ILE A 239 15.32 -27.63 11.04
C ILE A 239 14.48 -28.67 11.79
N GLY A 240 14.74 -29.94 11.55
CA GLY A 240 14.12 -31.07 12.25
C GLY A 240 15.12 -32.18 12.51
N ASN A 241 15.17 -32.71 13.74
CA ASN A 241 16.10 -33.76 14.16
C ASN A 241 17.59 -33.48 13.85
N GLY A 242 17.99 -32.20 13.92
CA GLY A 242 19.37 -31.77 13.63
C GLY A 242 19.72 -31.66 12.13
N ALA A 243 18.78 -31.90 11.23
CA ALA A 243 18.96 -31.81 9.81
C ALA A 243 18.15 -30.66 9.20
N LEU A 244 18.59 -30.14 8.05
CA LEU A 244 17.78 -29.26 7.23
C LEU A 244 16.82 -30.09 6.40
N LEU A 245 15.55 -29.78 6.50
CA LEU A 245 14.45 -30.42 5.78
C LEU A 245 13.83 -29.46 4.76
N THR A 246 13.26 -29.99 3.69
CA THR A 246 12.44 -29.26 2.73
C THR A 246 11.12 -29.97 2.44
N SER A 247 10.11 -29.18 2.11
CA SER A 247 8.80 -29.68 1.69
C SER A 247 8.15 -28.73 0.68
N ALA A 248 7.57 -29.28 -0.39
CA ALA A 248 6.79 -28.50 -1.35
C ALA A 248 5.34 -28.27 -0.88
N ASP A 249 4.80 -29.19 -0.10
CA ASP A 249 3.39 -29.18 0.34
C ASP A 249 3.19 -28.85 1.83
N GLY A 250 4.28 -28.80 2.61
CA GLY A 250 4.27 -28.60 4.07
C GLY A 250 3.94 -29.87 4.86
N ILE A 251 3.62 -30.98 4.20
CA ILE A 251 3.21 -32.26 4.82
C ILE A 251 4.33 -33.29 4.70
N THR A 252 4.84 -33.43 3.48
CA THR A 252 5.91 -34.40 3.16
C THR A 252 7.26 -33.69 3.18
N TRP A 253 8.06 -33.98 4.20
CA TRP A 253 9.38 -33.40 4.41
C TRP A 253 10.47 -34.40 4.06
N THR A 254 11.52 -33.92 3.43
CA THR A 254 12.71 -34.71 3.05
C THR A 254 13.97 -33.98 3.51
N VAL A 255 15.02 -34.73 3.83
CA VAL A 255 16.32 -34.18 4.23
C VAL A 255 17.04 -33.58 3.03
N VAL A 256 17.47 -32.35 3.15
CA VAL A 256 18.31 -31.63 2.17
C VAL A 256 19.78 -31.69 2.57
N ALA A 257 20.07 -31.43 3.86
CA ALA A 257 21.41 -31.48 4.43
C ALA A 257 21.36 -32.06 5.83
N ALA A 258 22.00 -33.20 6.04
CA ALA A 258 22.04 -33.89 7.33
C ALA A 258 22.94 -33.18 8.33
N ASP A 259 24.03 -32.55 7.86
CA ASP A 259 25.07 -31.91 8.67
C ASP A 259 25.14 -30.41 8.43
N ALA A 260 23.98 -29.72 8.27
CA ALA A 260 23.97 -28.28 8.16
C ALA A 260 24.51 -27.63 9.46
N PRO A 261 25.38 -26.62 9.39
CA PRO A 261 25.97 -25.98 10.57
C PRO A 261 24.98 -25.05 11.30
N LEU A 262 23.70 -25.43 11.32
CA LEU A 262 22.60 -24.58 11.75
C LEU A 262 21.91 -25.09 13.01
N THR A 263 21.58 -24.16 13.90
CA THR A 263 20.65 -24.36 15.01
C THR A 263 19.25 -23.84 14.69
N ALA A 264 19.15 -22.87 13.76
CA ALA A 264 17.87 -22.30 13.32
C ALA A 264 17.96 -21.73 11.90
N LEU A 265 16.85 -21.79 11.18
CA LEU A 265 16.62 -20.91 10.03
C LEU A 265 16.07 -19.60 10.55
N VAL A 266 16.63 -18.47 10.09
CA VAL A 266 16.26 -17.16 10.63
C VAL A 266 15.54 -16.27 9.63
N ALA A 267 15.82 -16.42 8.32
CA ALA A 267 15.15 -15.63 7.29
C ALA A 267 15.24 -16.29 5.90
N ALA A 268 14.41 -15.83 4.97
CA ALA A 268 14.49 -16.15 3.56
C ALA A 268 14.42 -14.87 2.73
N GLY A 269 15.42 -14.66 1.90
CA GLY A 269 15.45 -13.65 0.84
C GLY A 269 14.89 -14.18 -0.48
N ARG A 270 15.07 -13.42 -1.55
CA ARG A 270 14.69 -13.82 -2.90
C ARG A 270 15.68 -14.87 -3.47
N THR A 271 16.95 -14.70 -3.17
CA THR A 271 18.03 -15.49 -3.76
C THR A 271 18.72 -16.45 -2.78
N GLU A 272 18.51 -16.25 -1.47
CA GLU A 272 19.18 -17.07 -0.46
C GLU A 272 18.32 -17.32 0.77
N LEU A 273 18.59 -18.42 1.45
CA LEU A 273 18.19 -18.71 2.82
C LEU A 273 19.24 -18.19 3.79
N ALA A 274 18.83 -17.66 4.92
CA ALA A 274 19.68 -17.31 6.03
C ALA A 274 19.42 -18.23 7.23
N GLY A 275 20.49 -18.80 7.76
CA GLY A 275 20.51 -19.63 8.95
C GLY A 275 21.43 -19.07 10.02
N MET A 276 21.29 -19.58 11.23
CA MET A 276 22.15 -19.26 12.36
C MET A 276 22.68 -20.56 12.98
N GLY A 277 23.97 -20.61 13.18
CA GLY A 277 24.65 -21.67 13.92
C GLY A 277 25.13 -21.20 15.29
N ALA A 278 25.90 -22.02 15.97
CA ALA A 278 26.45 -21.69 17.29
C ALA A 278 27.44 -20.51 17.27
N ASP A 279 28.07 -20.27 16.14
CA ASP A 279 29.21 -19.35 15.96
C ASP A 279 28.93 -18.18 14.99
N GLY A 280 27.66 -17.94 14.59
CA GLY A 280 27.28 -16.83 13.73
C GLY A 280 26.24 -17.19 12.69
N PHE A 281 26.13 -16.32 11.70
CA PHE A 281 25.18 -16.46 10.61
C PHE A 281 25.77 -17.19 9.40
N TYR A 282 24.86 -17.85 8.66
CA TYR A 282 25.16 -18.58 7.45
C TYR A 282 24.15 -18.25 6.36
N SER A 283 24.55 -18.37 5.10
CA SER A 283 23.64 -18.25 3.96
C SER A 283 23.82 -19.41 2.97
N SER A 284 22.74 -19.73 2.26
CA SER A 284 22.72 -20.75 1.21
C SER A 284 21.78 -20.33 0.08
N ALA A 285 22.22 -20.52 -1.17
CA ALA A 285 21.39 -20.24 -2.35
C ALA A 285 20.35 -21.34 -2.65
N ASP A 286 20.49 -22.53 -2.08
CA ASP A 286 19.68 -23.72 -2.38
C ASP A 286 19.36 -24.62 -1.18
N GLY A 287 19.93 -24.33 0.00
CA GLY A 287 19.80 -25.12 1.22
C GLY A 287 20.85 -26.23 1.35
N THR A 288 21.65 -26.53 0.32
CA THR A 288 22.61 -27.65 0.35
C THR A 288 23.99 -27.24 0.84
N VAL A 289 24.49 -26.11 0.37
CA VAL A 289 25.81 -25.57 0.75
C VAL A 289 25.61 -24.30 1.57
N TRP A 290 26.20 -24.29 2.76
CA TRP A 290 26.10 -23.18 3.71
C TRP A 290 27.46 -22.48 3.86
N THR A 291 27.45 -21.16 3.64
CA THR A 291 28.63 -20.31 3.76
C THR A 291 28.44 -19.38 4.94
N LYS A 292 29.46 -19.29 5.81
CA LYS A 292 29.43 -18.37 6.95
C LYS A 292 29.44 -16.92 6.44
N VAL A 293 28.58 -16.10 7.01
CA VAL A 293 28.44 -14.67 6.72
C VAL A 293 28.99 -13.88 7.89
N ALA A 294 29.77 -12.84 7.59
CA ALA A 294 30.31 -11.97 8.62
C ALA A 294 29.18 -11.22 9.36
N ASP A 295 29.41 -10.97 10.64
CA ASP A 295 28.59 -10.11 11.50
C ASP A 295 29.49 -9.20 12.35
N ASP A 296 28.92 -8.09 12.84
CA ASP A 296 29.65 -7.08 13.62
C ASP A 296 29.45 -7.19 15.14
N ALA A 297 28.60 -8.12 15.60
CA ALA A 297 28.29 -8.26 17.03
C ALA A 297 27.94 -9.71 17.45
N PRO A 298 28.89 -10.68 17.36
CA PRO A 298 28.60 -12.11 17.53
C PRO A 298 28.06 -12.48 18.90
N ASN A 299 28.24 -11.64 19.93
CA ASN A 299 27.69 -11.86 21.26
C ASN A 299 26.19 -11.54 21.37
N ASN A 300 25.62 -10.86 20.37
CA ASN A 300 24.23 -10.39 20.36
C ASN A 300 23.33 -11.22 19.42
N LEU A 301 23.75 -12.45 19.07
CA LEU A 301 22.91 -13.33 18.26
C LEU A 301 21.57 -13.59 18.95
N PRO A 302 20.44 -13.58 18.24
CA PRO A 302 19.14 -13.88 18.81
C PRO A 302 19.07 -15.35 19.26
N LYS A 303 18.52 -15.59 20.44
CA LYS A 303 18.38 -16.93 21.02
C LYS A 303 16.94 -17.38 21.14
N GLU A 304 16.02 -16.44 21.21
CA GLU A 304 14.59 -16.69 21.43
C GLU A 304 13.74 -15.62 20.74
N SER A 305 12.44 -15.89 20.59
CA SER A 305 11.44 -14.97 20.02
C SER A 305 11.88 -14.42 18.64
N ILE A 306 12.38 -15.31 17.79
CA ILE A 306 12.95 -14.95 16.49
C ILE A 306 11.82 -14.69 15.48
N ALA A 307 11.86 -13.53 14.83
CA ALA A 307 11.01 -13.18 13.69
C ALA A 307 11.78 -12.42 12.63
N SER A 308 11.45 -12.63 11.39
CA SER A 308 12.14 -11.95 10.29
C SER A 308 11.19 -11.55 9.18
N VAL A 309 11.63 -10.57 8.40
CA VAL A 309 10.93 -10.13 7.19
C VAL A 309 11.92 -9.72 6.12
N ARG A 310 11.58 -10.03 4.89
CA ARG A 310 12.25 -9.51 3.70
C ARG A 310 11.73 -8.12 3.38
N VAL A 311 12.62 -7.17 3.15
CA VAL A 311 12.34 -5.78 2.82
C VAL A 311 12.91 -5.48 1.43
N PRO A 312 12.09 -5.44 0.36
CA PRO A 312 12.54 -5.02 -0.96
C PRO A 312 13.10 -3.60 -0.93
N SER A 313 14.15 -3.33 -1.70
CA SER A 313 14.62 -1.96 -1.91
C SER A 313 13.58 -1.17 -2.71
N LEU A 314 13.38 0.09 -2.34
CA LEU A 314 12.49 1.03 -3.05
C LEU A 314 13.21 1.79 -4.18
N VAL A 315 14.54 1.71 -4.23
CA VAL A 315 15.37 2.48 -5.16
C VAL A 315 15.90 1.59 -6.28
N ASP A 316 16.31 0.37 -5.94
CA ASP A 316 16.92 -0.58 -6.87
C ASP A 316 16.37 -1.98 -6.59
N GLU A 317 15.62 -2.53 -7.54
CA GLU A 317 14.99 -3.85 -7.43
C GLU A 317 15.98 -5.03 -7.37
N THR A 318 17.27 -4.79 -7.68
CA THR A 318 18.32 -5.79 -7.55
C THR A 318 18.78 -5.96 -6.11
N TYR A 319 18.40 -5.08 -5.21
CA TYR A 319 18.71 -5.16 -3.78
C TYR A 319 17.48 -5.44 -2.92
N GLU A 320 17.71 -6.09 -1.81
CA GLU A 320 16.74 -6.26 -0.72
C GLU A 320 17.45 -6.29 0.62
N SER A 321 16.70 -6.21 1.71
CA SER A 321 17.23 -6.40 3.06
C SER A 321 16.49 -7.52 3.77
N LEU A 322 17.16 -8.23 4.65
CA LEU A 322 16.56 -9.07 5.68
C LEU A 322 16.61 -8.29 6.99
N LEU A 323 15.45 -8.09 7.59
CA LEU A 323 15.30 -7.59 8.96
C LEU A 323 15.01 -8.77 9.87
N LEU A 324 15.79 -8.92 10.93
CA LEU A 324 15.68 -10.00 11.91
C LEU A 324 15.54 -9.39 13.30
N LEU A 325 14.54 -9.83 14.02
CA LEU A 325 14.30 -9.51 15.42
C LEU A 325 14.44 -10.77 16.27
N GLY A 326 14.79 -10.60 17.52
CA GLY A 326 14.80 -11.66 18.51
C GLY A 326 15.14 -11.13 19.88
N GLN A 327 15.41 -12.06 20.81
CA GLN A 327 15.90 -11.72 22.14
C GLN A 327 17.19 -12.46 22.46
N ASN A 328 18.04 -11.81 23.24
CA ASN A 328 19.23 -12.41 23.84
C ASN A 328 19.28 -12.02 25.32
N GLY A 329 19.11 -13.00 26.20
CA GLY A 329 19.09 -12.77 27.65
C GLY A 329 17.95 -11.85 28.10
N GLY A 330 16.80 -11.94 27.46
CA GLY A 330 15.62 -11.13 27.75
C GLY A 330 15.64 -9.71 27.18
N ALA A 331 16.71 -9.31 26.48
CA ALA A 331 16.79 -8.02 25.80
C ALA A 331 16.49 -8.16 24.29
N PRO A 332 15.72 -7.26 23.66
CA PRO A 332 15.48 -7.31 22.24
C PRO A 332 16.76 -7.04 21.46
N VAL A 333 16.95 -7.78 20.38
CA VAL A 333 18.06 -7.61 19.43
C VAL A 333 17.51 -7.42 18.02
N VAL A 334 18.12 -6.51 17.28
CA VAL A 334 17.74 -6.16 15.92
C VAL A 334 18.93 -6.30 14.99
N TRP A 335 18.72 -7.04 13.93
CA TRP A 335 19.75 -7.28 12.93
C TRP A 335 19.23 -6.97 11.54
N LYS A 336 20.10 -6.43 10.69
CA LYS A 336 19.81 -6.19 9.29
C LYS A 336 20.93 -6.76 8.43
N ARG A 337 20.57 -7.31 7.28
CA ARG A 337 21.51 -7.65 6.22
C ARG A 337 20.96 -7.21 4.89
N ASP A 338 21.80 -6.54 4.08
CA ASP A 338 21.48 -6.23 2.70
C ASP A 338 21.90 -7.40 1.81
N ILE A 339 21.16 -7.64 0.74
CA ILE A 339 21.42 -8.70 -0.24
C ILE A 339 21.45 -8.07 -1.63
N ASP A 340 22.57 -8.25 -2.33
CA ASP A 340 22.65 -8.06 -3.77
C ASP A 340 22.12 -9.31 -4.46
N CYS A 341 20.93 -9.24 -5.02
CA CYS A 341 20.27 -10.37 -5.68
C CYS A 341 20.92 -10.74 -7.02
N THR A 342 21.88 -9.96 -7.51
CA THR A 342 22.70 -10.32 -8.68
C THR A 342 23.88 -11.22 -8.30
N GLY A 343 24.22 -11.28 -7.00
CA GLY A 343 25.35 -12.05 -6.47
C GLY A 343 26.71 -11.38 -6.63
N GLY A 344 26.73 -10.05 -6.94
CA GLY A 344 27.97 -9.29 -7.10
C GLY A 344 28.64 -8.98 -5.77
N GLU A 345 27.88 -8.70 -4.72
CA GLU A 345 28.38 -8.30 -3.41
C GLU A 345 27.81 -9.14 -2.28
N ILE A 346 28.62 -9.42 -1.27
CA ILE A 346 28.21 -10.12 -0.04
C ILE A 346 28.29 -9.14 1.12
N PHE A 347 27.14 -8.71 1.64
CA PHE A 347 27.08 -7.82 2.79
C PHE A 347 27.03 -8.61 4.11
N PRO A 348 27.65 -8.07 5.19
CA PRO A 348 27.58 -8.67 6.51
C PRO A 348 26.21 -8.45 7.16
N TRP A 349 25.92 -9.20 8.23
CA TRP A 349 24.89 -8.86 9.17
C TRP A 349 25.33 -7.69 10.06
N VAL A 350 24.47 -6.70 10.22
CA VAL A 350 24.73 -5.49 11.01
C VAL A 350 23.77 -5.46 12.20
N TYR A 351 24.30 -5.33 13.38
CA TYR A 351 23.56 -5.21 14.62
C TYR A 351 23.10 -3.76 14.84
N TYR A 352 21.82 -3.59 15.16
CA TYR A 352 21.25 -2.32 15.58
C TYR A 352 21.01 -2.33 17.08
N PRO A 353 21.86 -1.65 17.89
CA PRO A 353 21.68 -1.59 19.32
C PRO A 353 20.35 -0.97 19.70
N VAL A 354 19.62 -1.64 20.59
CA VAL A 354 18.42 -1.07 21.23
C VAL A 354 18.87 -0.41 22.52
N THR A 355 18.85 0.93 22.56
CA THR A 355 19.31 1.73 23.70
C THR A 355 18.13 2.36 24.42
N GLU A 356 18.29 2.70 25.70
CA GLU A 356 17.25 3.33 26.51
C GLU A 356 16.89 4.74 26.01
N GLU A 357 17.81 5.42 25.31
CA GLU A 357 17.56 6.74 24.72
C GLU A 357 16.63 6.68 23.53
N ASN A 358 16.53 5.54 22.86
CA ASN A 358 15.60 5.33 21.76
C ASN A 358 14.24 4.88 22.31
N ILE A 359 13.39 5.83 22.66
CA ILE A 359 12.02 5.57 23.15
C ILE A 359 11.12 4.83 22.12
N TYR A 360 11.54 4.78 20.86
CA TYR A 360 10.91 4.01 19.80
C TYR A 360 11.73 2.77 19.42
N GLY A 361 12.59 2.28 20.30
CA GLY A 361 13.36 1.05 20.09
C GLY A 361 12.45 -0.17 19.91
N CYS A 362 13.06 -1.31 19.51
CA CYS A 362 12.34 -2.57 19.39
C CYS A 362 11.72 -2.94 20.75
N PRO A 363 10.41 -3.27 20.81
CA PRO A 363 9.78 -3.65 22.08
C PRO A 363 10.27 -5.01 22.55
N GLN A 364 9.95 -5.35 23.81
CA GLN A 364 10.09 -6.71 24.32
C GLN A 364 9.22 -7.66 23.48
N LEU A 365 9.78 -8.83 23.14
CA LEU A 365 9.14 -9.81 22.27
C LEU A 365 8.67 -11.02 23.08
N SER A 366 7.56 -11.62 22.70
CA SER A 366 7.03 -12.85 23.26
C SER A 366 6.86 -13.91 22.17
N LEU A 367 5.89 -13.72 21.31
CA LEU A 367 5.56 -14.60 20.19
C LEU A 367 5.44 -13.78 18.89
N PRO A 368 6.53 -13.13 18.46
CA PRO A 368 6.49 -12.14 17.39
C PRO A 368 6.17 -12.77 16.04
N SER A 369 5.34 -12.06 15.26
CA SER A 369 5.19 -12.24 13.82
C SER A 369 5.57 -10.95 13.12
N LEU A 370 6.45 -11.04 12.13
CA LEU A 370 6.99 -9.89 11.41
C LEU A 370 6.72 -10.06 9.91
N PHE A 371 6.11 -9.07 9.29
CA PHE A 371 5.75 -9.08 7.86
C PHE A 371 5.74 -7.68 7.27
N ARG A 372 5.65 -7.58 5.94
CA ARG A 372 5.52 -6.31 5.22
C ARG A 372 4.05 -5.93 5.06
N TYR A 373 3.73 -4.66 5.29
CA TYR A 373 2.41 -4.11 5.06
C TYR A 373 2.50 -2.60 4.81
N ASP A 374 1.82 -2.10 3.79
CA ASP A 374 1.77 -0.67 3.45
C ASP A 374 3.15 -0.01 3.41
N GLY A 375 4.11 -0.66 2.75
CA GLY A 375 5.49 -0.18 2.64
C GLY A 375 6.31 -0.19 3.93
N ALA A 376 5.75 -0.70 5.05
CA ALA A 376 6.40 -0.79 6.34
C ALA A 376 6.66 -2.25 6.77
N SER A 377 7.55 -2.45 7.73
CA SER A 377 7.62 -3.69 8.51
C SER A 377 6.65 -3.59 9.68
N VAL A 378 5.78 -4.58 9.84
CA VAL A 378 4.77 -4.63 10.91
C VAL A 378 5.08 -5.81 11.82
N LEU A 379 5.18 -5.52 13.12
CA LEU A 379 5.36 -6.50 14.17
C LEU A 379 4.04 -6.68 14.93
N VAL A 380 3.61 -7.93 15.04
CA VAL A 380 2.45 -8.39 15.81
C VAL A 380 2.93 -9.31 16.89
N ASP A 381 2.49 -9.08 18.13
CA ASP A 381 2.91 -9.87 19.29
C ASP A 381 1.79 -9.94 20.35
N LEU A 382 1.95 -10.80 21.35
CA LEU A 382 1.06 -10.91 22.50
C LEU A 382 1.66 -10.25 23.73
N THR A 383 0.79 -9.67 24.54
CA THR A 383 1.08 -9.29 25.91
C THR A 383 0.99 -10.51 26.84
N ALA A 384 1.53 -10.43 28.05
CA ALA A 384 1.59 -11.54 29.01
C ALA A 384 0.20 -12.07 29.41
N ASP A 385 -0.85 -11.27 29.29
CA ASP A 385 -2.24 -11.67 29.58
C ASP A 385 -2.95 -12.32 28.37
N GLY A 386 -2.24 -12.55 27.26
CA GLY A 386 -2.80 -13.12 26.03
C GLY A 386 -3.61 -12.13 25.19
N SER A 387 -3.52 -10.84 25.46
CA SER A 387 -4.09 -9.82 24.60
C SER A 387 -3.12 -9.47 23.47
N LEU A 388 -3.65 -9.00 22.33
CA LEU A 388 -2.80 -8.50 21.28
C LEU A 388 -2.10 -7.20 21.73
N ALA A 389 -0.78 -7.15 21.61
CA ALA A 389 -0.02 -5.92 21.76
C ALA A 389 -0.44 -4.87 20.71
N PRO A 390 -0.13 -3.57 20.87
CA PRO A 390 -0.24 -2.62 19.77
C PRO A 390 0.49 -3.12 18.52
N LEU A 391 -0.04 -2.84 17.34
CA LEU A 391 0.71 -3.12 16.11
C LEU A 391 1.87 -2.14 16.03
N TYR A 392 3.10 -2.65 16.02
CA TYR A 392 4.30 -1.84 15.90
C TYR A 392 4.70 -1.74 14.44
N VAL A 393 4.99 -0.53 13.98
CA VAL A 393 5.26 -0.22 12.57
C VAL A 393 6.63 0.43 12.45
N SER A 394 7.50 -0.13 11.62
CA SER A 394 8.81 0.42 11.29
C SER A 394 8.89 0.73 9.80
N ARG A 395 9.30 1.96 9.46
CA ARG A 395 9.57 2.41 8.08
C ARG A 395 11.05 2.65 7.79
N ASP A 396 11.91 2.38 8.77
CA ASP A 396 13.36 2.64 8.75
C ASP A 396 14.20 1.38 8.99
N ASN A 397 13.68 0.24 8.53
CA ASN A 397 14.34 -1.07 8.62
C ASN A 397 14.64 -1.50 10.07
N GLY A 398 13.67 -1.31 10.96
CA GLY A 398 13.72 -1.82 12.33
C GLY A 398 14.45 -0.93 13.35
N ARG A 399 14.87 0.27 12.97
CA ARG A 399 15.52 1.22 13.89
C ARG A 399 14.55 1.85 14.86
N THR A 400 13.35 2.22 14.36
CA THR A 400 12.27 2.74 15.20
C THR A 400 10.96 2.01 14.95
N TRP A 401 10.17 1.88 16.01
CA TRP A 401 8.89 1.19 16.02
C TRP A 401 7.80 2.10 16.59
N LYS A 402 6.81 2.46 15.80
CA LYS A 402 5.71 3.34 16.20
C LYS A 402 4.42 2.54 16.39
N THR A 403 3.62 2.91 17.37
CA THR A 403 2.28 2.37 17.59
C THR A 403 1.21 3.36 17.15
N GLY A 404 -0.06 2.90 17.06
CA GLY A 404 -1.17 3.78 16.70
C GLY A 404 -1.32 4.09 15.21
N VAL A 405 -0.42 3.56 14.35
CA VAL A 405 -0.52 3.73 12.89
C VAL A 405 -1.67 2.90 12.33
N PHE A 406 -1.84 1.67 12.83
CA PHE A 406 -2.94 0.79 12.46
C PHE A 406 -3.73 0.39 13.71
N ALA A 407 -5.07 0.39 13.60
CA ALA A 407 -5.92 -0.14 14.64
C ALA A 407 -5.72 -1.66 14.79
N LYS A 408 -5.63 -2.15 16.02
CA LYS A 408 -5.53 -3.59 16.33
C LYS A 408 -6.92 -4.22 16.47
N PRO A 409 -7.08 -5.54 16.18
CA PRO A 409 -8.30 -6.26 16.54
C PRO A 409 -8.43 -6.50 18.05
N GLY A 410 -9.63 -6.81 18.50
CA GLY A 410 -9.95 -7.01 19.92
C GLY A 410 -9.58 -8.41 20.45
N ILE A 411 -8.40 -8.93 20.13
CA ILE A 411 -7.92 -10.26 20.55
C ILE A 411 -7.55 -10.25 22.03
N THR A 412 -8.08 -11.22 22.80
CA THR A 412 -7.80 -11.45 24.21
C THR A 412 -7.76 -12.95 24.50
N GLY A 413 -7.00 -13.36 25.51
CA GLY A 413 -6.92 -14.77 25.94
C GLY A 413 -6.28 -15.70 24.93
N ALA A 414 -5.49 -15.20 24.00
CA ALA A 414 -4.73 -16.01 23.07
C ALA A 414 -3.52 -16.64 23.78
N THR A 415 -3.27 -17.94 23.52
CA THR A 415 -2.13 -18.68 24.05
C THR A 415 -0.96 -18.75 23.07
N SER A 416 -1.24 -18.59 21.79
CA SER A 416 -0.25 -18.50 20.70
C SER A 416 -0.84 -17.70 19.55
N ILE A 417 0.03 -17.09 18.74
CA ILE A 417 -0.37 -16.23 17.63
C ILE A 417 0.54 -16.45 16.41
N ALA A 418 -0.02 -16.30 15.24
CA ALA A 418 0.74 -16.14 14.00
C ALA A 418 0.05 -15.11 13.09
N ALA A 419 0.84 -14.25 12.46
CA ALA A 419 0.30 -13.23 11.57
C ALA A 419 1.11 -13.10 10.28
N VAL A 420 0.43 -12.70 9.21
CA VAL A 420 1.02 -12.48 7.88
C VAL A 420 0.14 -11.49 7.08
N SER A 421 0.71 -10.83 6.09
CA SER A 421 -0.05 -10.14 5.05
C SER A 421 -0.15 -10.98 3.77
N ASP A 422 -1.25 -10.82 3.05
CA ASP A 422 -1.46 -11.47 1.75
C ASP A 422 -1.27 -10.48 0.57
N GLU A 423 -1.38 -11.01 -0.64
CA GLU A 423 -1.24 -10.27 -1.90
C GLU A 423 -2.39 -9.26 -2.15
N GLN A 424 -3.50 -9.39 -1.41
CA GLN A 424 -4.65 -8.49 -1.47
C GLN A 424 -4.60 -7.41 -0.39
N ASN A 425 -3.43 -7.25 0.26
CA ASN A 425 -3.21 -6.33 1.37
C ASN A 425 -4.10 -6.58 2.60
N TYR A 426 -4.52 -7.82 2.86
CA TYR A 426 -5.09 -8.18 4.14
C TYR A 426 -4.00 -8.62 5.11
N ILE A 427 -4.10 -8.18 6.35
CA ILE A 427 -3.40 -8.79 7.48
C ILE A 427 -4.28 -9.91 8.02
N TRP A 428 -3.71 -11.09 8.16
CA TRP A 428 -4.31 -12.26 8.78
C TRP A 428 -3.64 -12.51 10.12
N VAL A 429 -4.45 -12.74 11.14
CA VAL A 429 -3.98 -13.09 12.49
C VAL A 429 -4.72 -14.33 12.92
N VAL A 430 -3.98 -15.40 13.20
CA VAL A 430 -4.49 -16.66 13.71
C VAL A 430 -4.17 -16.75 15.21
N CYS A 431 -5.18 -17.06 16.04
CA CYS A 431 -5.07 -17.09 17.49
C CYS A 431 -5.45 -18.48 18.03
N ALA A 432 -4.53 -19.13 18.71
CA ALA A 432 -4.83 -20.26 19.58
C ALA A 432 -5.39 -19.77 20.94
N GLY A 433 -5.94 -20.66 21.75
CA GLY A 433 -6.68 -20.33 22.96
C GLY A 433 -8.16 -20.18 22.66
N GLN A 434 -8.55 -19.14 21.97
CA GLN A 434 -9.94 -18.93 21.55
C GLN A 434 -10.31 -19.64 20.24
N GLY A 435 -9.35 -20.01 19.41
CA GLY A 435 -9.60 -20.60 18.08
C GLY A 435 -10.23 -19.59 17.14
N GLU A 436 -9.54 -18.51 16.89
CA GLU A 436 -10.03 -17.39 16.08
C GLU A 436 -9.07 -17.06 14.95
N VAL A 437 -9.64 -16.60 13.84
CA VAL A 437 -8.92 -15.99 12.73
C VAL A 437 -9.45 -14.59 12.53
N TRP A 438 -8.55 -13.62 12.45
CA TRP A 438 -8.88 -12.24 12.17
C TRP A 438 -8.30 -11.81 10.85
N ARG A 439 -9.10 -11.10 10.06
CA ARG A 439 -8.68 -10.49 8.81
C ARG A 439 -8.91 -8.99 8.84
N GLY A 440 -7.89 -8.21 8.57
CA GLY A 440 -8.02 -6.77 8.55
C GLY A 440 -7.30 -6.11 7.40
N ARG A 441 -7.79 -4.93 6.99
CA ARG A 441 -7.16 -4.12 5.95
C ARG A 441 -7.48 -2.65 6.15
N VAL A 442 -6.51 -1.79 5.90
CA VAL A 442 -6.77 -0.35 5.72
C VAL A 442 -7.56 -0.14 4.43
N ASN A 443 -8.64 0.64 4.47
CA ASN A 443 -9.60 0.73 3.37
C ASN A 443 -8.96 1.08 2.03
N ARG A 444 -8.04 2.08 1.99
CA ARG A 444 -7.40 2.54 0.75
C ARG A 444 -6.61 1.45 0.01
N LEU A 445 -6.02 0.49 0.72
CA LEU A 445 -5.29 -0.62 0.10
C LEU A 445 -6.21 -1.66 -0.59
N GLY A 446 -7.51 -1.55 -0.37
CA GLY A 446 -8.52 -2.35 -1.06
C GLY A 446 -9.19 -1.64 -2.22
N TRP A 447 -8.90 -0.38 -2.44
CA TRP A 447 -9.48 0.38 -3.52
C TRP A 447 -8.83 0.02 -4.85
N LYS A 448 -9.63 0.08 -5.92
CA LYS A 448 -9.20 -0.33 -7.26
C LYS A 448 -8.10 0.58 -7.82
N ASN A 449 -8.19 1.87 -7.46
CA ASN A 449 -7.16 2.86 -7.72
C ASN A 449 -6.88 3.58 -6.39
N GLU A 450 -5.62 3.76 -6.03
CA GLU A 450 -5.27 4.66 -4.94
C GLU A 450 -5.57 6.09 -5.40
N PRO A 451 -6.31 6.88 -4.59
CA PRO A 451 -6.59 8.27 -4.96
C PRO A 451 -5.26 9.03 -5.09
N GLY A 452 -4.95 9.50 -6.29
CA GLY A 452 -3.73 10.27 -6.55
C GLY A 452 -3.58 11.52 -5.66
N ALA A 453 -4.71 12.01 -5.10
CA ALA A 453 -4.74 13.12 -4.15
C ALA A 453 -4.08 12.82 -2.81
N PHE A 454 -4.13 11.57 -2.30
CA PHE A 454 -3.47 11.24 -1.03
C PHE A 454 -1.95 11.24 -1.15
N ASN A 455 -1.42 10.94 -2.34
CA ASN A 455 0.00 11.00 -2.63
C ASN A 455 0.48 12.41 -3.04
N LYS A 456 -0.46 13.32 -3.34
CA LYS A 456 -0.18 14.66 -3.86
C LYS A 456 -0.63 15.77 -2.91
N MET A 457 -1.19 15.44 -1.76
CA MET A 457 -1.40 16.46 -0.73
C MET A 457 -0.02 16.99 -0.33
N PRO A 458 0.18 18.32 -0.36
CA PRO A 458 1.40 18.89 0.21
C PRO A 458 1.51 18.41 1.65
N ALA A 459 2.74 18.08 2.07
CA ALA A 459 3.02 17.79 3.47
C ALA A 459 2.38 18.94 4.28
N ARG A 460 1.60 18.57 5.29
CA ARG A 460 1.03 19.53 6.22
C ARG A 460 2.20 20.39 6.70
N GLU A 461 2.22 21.64 6.33
CA GLU A 461 3.08 22.60 6.98
C GLU A 461 2.56 22.71 8.42
N ASP A 462 3.33 22.13 9.36
CA ASP A 462 3.08 22.22 10.80
C ASP A 462 3.43 23.63 11.30
#